data_be2d74713657c2808ab9727e4162f1a9
#
_entry.id   be2d74713657c2808ab9727e4162f1a9
#
_cell.length_a   1.000
_cell.length_b   1.000
_cell.length_c   1.000
_cell.angle_alpha   90.00
_cell.angle_beta   90.00
_cell.angle_gamma   90.00
#
_symmetry.space_group_name_H-M   'P 1'
#
loop_
_entity.id
_entity.type
_entity.pdbx_description
1 polymer ?
#
loop_
_entity_poly.entity_id
_entity_poly.type
_entity_poly.pdbx_seq_one_letter_code
_entity_poly.pdbx_strand_id
1 'polypeptide(L)'
;MLVEHPDEAVGLEISSALRFAGYAVAVCLGPPGRGQCPLTGPEGCAPAHDADLVVCCLGYERETAQEVLREMRTRYPGIPLVVEAPSDANADLRELLDGCQQLPTPATPEQIVAAVQTLIGPPNEEATGGA
;
A
#
# COMPACT_ATOMS: atom_id res chain seq x y z
N MET A 1 -5.57 5.32 -5.39
CA MET A 1 -4.57 4.35 -4.90
C MET A 1 -3.56 5.05 -4.02
N LEU A 2 -3.21 4.45 -2.90
CA LEU A 2 -2.23 5.01 -1.97
C LEU A 2 -1.00 4.11 -1.95
N VAL A 3 0.19 4.70 -2.07
CA VAL A 3 1.47 3.99 -1.93
C VAL A 3 2.14 4.47 -0.65
N GLU A 4 2.42 3.53 0.26
CA GLU A 4 3.13 3.80 1.51
C GLU A 4 4.55 3.28 1.41
N HIS A 5 5.53 4.16 1.51
CA HIS A 5 6.95 3.80 1.47
C HIS A 5 7.77 4.78 2.30
N PRO A 6 8.68 4.31 3.17
CA PRO A 6 9.48 5.21 4.00
C PRO A 6 10.57 5.93 3.21
N ASP A 7 10.99 5.41 2.07
CA ASP A 7 11.97 6.03 1.19
C ASP A 7 11.24 6.81 0.10
N GLU A 8 11.38 8.14 0.13
CA GLU A 8 10.69 9.03 -0.81
C GLU A 8 11.05 8.72 -2.27
N ALA A 9 12.31 8.48 -2.57
CA ALA A 9 12.74 8.22 -3.94
C ALA A 9 12.14 6.92 -4.49
N VAL A 10 12.13 5.86 -3.68
CA VAL A 10 11.55 4.58 -4.08
C VAL A 10 10.03 4.70 -4.18
N GLY A 11 9.39 5.40 -3.25
CA GLY A 11 7.95 5.63 -3.30
C GLY A 11 7.53 6.39 -4.55
N LEU A 12 8.30 7.39 -4.96
CA LEU A 12 8.04 8.13 -6.18
C LEU A 12 8.27 7.28 -7.43
N GLU A 13 9.27 6.40 -7.42
CA GLU A 13 9.51 5.49 -8.52
C GLU A 13 8.35 4.51 -8.72
N ILE A 14 7.85 3.93 -7.64
CA ILE A 14 6.68 3.06 -7.66
C ILE A 14 5.46 3.84 -8.15
N SER A 15 5.24 5.02 -7.61
CA SER A 15 4.14 5.88 -7.99
C SER A 15 4.17 6.23 -9.48
N SER A 16 5.37 6.54 -10.01
CA SER A 16 5.53 6.86 -11.43
C SER A 16 5.18 5.67 -12.31
N ALA A 17 5.60 4.47 -11.93
CA ALA A 17 5.28 3.25 -12.68
C ALA A 17 3.76 3.00 -12.70
N LEU A 18 3.10 3.18 -11.57
CA LEU A 18 1.64 3.02 -11.49
C LEU A 18 0.89 4.08 -12.29
N ARG A 19 1.34 5.33 -12.23
CA ARG A 19 0.74 6.41 -13.03
C ARG A 19 0.94 6.18 -14.51
N PHE A 20 2.12 5.69 -14.90
CA PHE A 20 2.39 5.34 -16.29
C PHE A 20 1.44 4.24 -16.77
N ALA A 21 1.09 3.31 -15.87
CA ALA A 21 0.12 2.26 -16.17
C ALA A 21 -1.33 2.77 -16.18
N GLY A 22 -1.58 4.03 -15.81
CA GLY A 22 -2.88 4.67 -15.90
C GLY A 22 -3.62 4.86 -14.58
N TYR A 23 -3.01 4.55 -13.46
CA TYR A 23 -3.65 4.69 -12.15
C TYR A 23 -3.41 6.08 -11.53
N ALA A 24 -4.38 6.56 -10.76
CA ALA A 24 -4.20 7.75 -9.93
C ALA A 24 -3.58 7.35 -8.60
N VAL A 25 -2.51 8.02 -8.18
CA VAL A 25 -1.71 7.59 -7.03
C VAL A 25 -1.36 8.77 -6.12
N ALA A 26 -1.50 8.55 -4.80
CA ALA A 26 -0.93 9.41 -3.76
C ALA A 26 0.16 8.63 -3.03
N VAL A 27 1.16 9.32 -2.52
CA VAL A 27 2.29 8.71 -1.81
C VAL A 27 2.30 9.17 -0.36
N CYS A 28 2.50 8.21 0.57
CA CYS A 28 2.68 8.47 1.99
C CYS A 28 4.04 7.92 2.44
N LEU A 29 4.84 8.72 3.13
CA LEU A 29 6.14 8.28 3.62
C LEU A 29 6.07 7.42 4.89
N GLY A 30 4.89 7.30 5.47
CA GLY A 30 4.68 6.49 6.66
C GLY A 30 5.01 7.24 7.97
N PRO A 31 4.79 6.58 9.12
CA PRO A 31 4.94 7.22 10.43
C PRO A 31 6.31 7.85 10.71
N PRO A 32 7.43 7.18 10.40
CA PRO A 32 8.75 7.72 10.77
C PRO A 32 9.07 9.07 10.14
N GLY A 33 8.51 9.37 8.97
CA GLY A 33 8.77 10.63 8.30
C GLY A 33 7.88 11.78 8.74
N ARG A 34 6.86 11.50 9.54
CA ARG A 34 5.81 12.48 9.87
C ARG A 34 5.44 12.54 11.34
N GLY A 35 6.07 11.74 12.16
CA GLY A 35 5.64 11.56 13.53
C GLY A 35 4.46 10.60 13.61
N GLN A 36 3.40 10.97 14.31
CA GLN A 36 2.25 10.08 14.49
C GLN A 36 1.45 9.93 13.20
N CYS A 37 1.17 8.67 12.82
CA CYS A 37 0.36 8.37 11.65
C CYS A 37 -1.12 8.71 11.94
N PRO A 38 -1.80 9.49 11.07
CA PRO A 38 -3.22 9.78 11.26
C PRO A 38 -4.11 8.53 11.34
N LEU A 39 -3.68 7.44 10.73
CA LEU A 39 -4.43 6.17 10.75
C LEU A 39 -4.62 5.64 12.16
N THR A 40 -3.67 5.90 13.05
CA THR A 40 -3.76 5.48 14.45
C THR A 40 -4.49 6.50 15.32
N GLY A 41 -4.89 7.62 14.76
CA GLY A 41 -5.67 8.64 15.45
C GLY A 41 -7.17 8.46 15.29
N PRO A 42 -7.98 9.26 16.00
CA PRO A 42 -9.44 9.09 16.01
C PRO A 42 -10.11 9.38 14.66
N GLU A 43 -9.54 10.27 13.86
CA GLU A 43 -10.15 10.64 12.58
C GLU A 43 -9.77 9.72 11.42
N GLY A 44 -8.75 8.88 11.60
CA GLY A 44 -8.27 8.01 10.55
C GLY A 44 -7.44 8.76 9.50
N CYS A 45 -7.21 8.08 8.38
CA CYS A 45 -6.38 8.60 7.30
C CYS A 45 -7.26 8.83 6.06
N ALA A 46 -7.44 10.10 5.67
CA ALA A 46 -8.29 10.43 4.52
C ALA A 46 -7.79 9.81 3.20
N PRO A 47 -6.48 9.85 2.87
CA PRO A 47 -6.01 9.17 1.66
C PRO A 47 -6.28 7.67 1.66
N ALA A 48 -6.18 7.00 2.82
CA ALA A 48 -6.50 5.58 2.92
C ALA A 48 -8.00 5.34 2.77
N HIS A 49 -8.81 6.19 3.40
CA HIS A 49 -10.26 6.08 3.32
C HIS A 49 -10.77 6.17 1.87
N ASP A 50 -10.16 7.05 1.07
CA ASP A 50 -10.55 7.29 -0.30
C ASP A 50 -9.88 6.36 -1.31
N ALA A 51 -8.96 5.51 -0.86
CA ALA A 51 -8.21 4.64 -1.75
C ALA A 51 -9.04 3.43 -2.19
N ASP A 52 -8.87 3.04 -3.44
CA ASP A 52 -9.43 1.80 -3.98
C ASP A 52 -8.45 0.62 -3.83
N LEU A 53 -7.19 0.91 -3.50
CA LEU A 53 -6.16 -0.07 -3.22
C LEU A 53 -5.02 0.64 -2.49
N VAL A 54 -4.35 -0.06 -1.57
CA VAL A 54 -3.17 0.47 -0.88
C VAL A 54 -2.00 -0.46 -1.12
N VAL A 55 -0.86 0.13 -1.52
CA VAL A 55 0.42 -0.57 -1.64
C VAL A 55 1.23 -0.26 -0.37
N CYS A 56 1.55 -1.28 0.40
CA CYS A 56 2.15 -1.15 1.72
C CYS A 56 3.59 -1.66 1.71
N CYS A 57 4.56 -0.77 1.84
CA CYS A 57 6.00 -1.09 1.79
C CYS A 57 6.74 -0.46 2.99
N LEU A 58 6.20 -0.59 4.19
CA LEU A 58 6.71 0.12 5.37
C LEU A 58 7.80 -0.62 6.15
N GLY A 59 8.18 -1.82 5.76
CA GLY A 59 9.17 -2.60 6.50
C GLY A 59 8.54 -3.28 7.71
N TYR A 60 7.84 -4.38 7.48
CA TYR A 60 6.99 -5.01 8.50
C TYR A 60 7.75 -5.86 9.52
N GLU A 61 9.07 -5.84 9.50
CA GLU A 61 9.89 -6.31 10.61
C GLU A 61 9.81 -5.38 11.82
N ARG A 62 9.30 -4.15 11.63
CA ARG A 62 9.15 -3.16 12.72
C ARG A 62 7.73 -3.14 13.24
N GLU A 63 7.61 -3.05 14.56
CA GLU A 63 6.32 -3.04 15.24
C GLU A 63 5.42 -1.87 14.82
N THR A 64 6.00 -0.69 14.60
CA THR A 64 5.24 0.49 14.17
C THR A 64 4.55 0.27 12.82
N ALA A 65 5.26 -0.37 11.89
CA ALA A 65 4.69 -0.66 10.58
C ALA A 65 3.58 -1.71 10.67
N GLN A 66 3.75 -2.71 11.54
CA GLN A 66 2.71 -3.71 11.76
C GLN A 66 1.46 -3.10 12.37
N GLU A 67 1.61 -2.11 13.25
CA GLU A 67 0.50 -1.38 13.84
C GLU A 67 -0.29 -0.61 12.79
N VAL A 68 0.40 0.05 11.87
CA VAL A 68 -0.24 0.75 10.76
C VAL A 68 -1.05 -0.21 9.91
N LEU A 69 -0.49 -1.36 9.58
CA LEU A 69 -1.18 -2.37 8.77
C LEU A 69 -2.41 -2.91 9.51
N ARG A 70 -2.29 -3.15 10.81
CA ARG A 70 -3.41 -3.64 11.63
C ARG A 70 -4.55 -2.64 11.62
N GLU A 71 -4.25 -1.35 11.81
CA GLU A 71 -5.25 -0.29 11.77
C GLU A 71 -5.89 -0.16 10.39
N MET A 72 -5.11 -0.27 9.34
CA MET A 72 -5.60 -0.25 7.97
C MET A 72 -6.65 -1.34 7.75
N ARG A 73 -6.35 -2.55 8.18
CA ARG A 73 -7.26 -3.69 8.00
C ARG A 73 -8.49 -3.60 8.87
N THR A 74 -8.35 -3.00 10.05
CA THR A 74 -9.46 -2.84 10.99
C THR A 74 -10.43 -1.75 10.53
N ARG A 75 -9.89 -0.61 10.11
CA ARG A 75 -10.72 0.54 9.71
C ARG A 75 -11.27 0.42 8.30
N TYR A 76 -10.51 -0.18 7.39
CA TYR A 76 -10.88 -0.24 5.97
C TYR A 76 -10.78 -1.66 5.45
N PRO A 77 -11.57 -2.59 6.01
CA PRO A 77 -11.44 -4.03 5.68
C PRO A 77 -11.77 -4.36 4.22
N GLY A 78 -12.48 -3.49 3.53
CA GLY A 78 -12.85 -3.73 2.13
C GLY A 78 -11.80 -3.28 1.11
N ILE A 79 -10.72 -2.60 1.54
CA ILE A 79 -9.71 -2.10 0.62
C ILE A 79 -8.69 -3.20 0.35
N PRO A 80 -8.46 -3.58 -0.93
CA PRO A 80 -7.42 -4.56 -1.24
C PRO A 80 -6.04 -4.00 -0.95
N LEU A 81 -5.14 -4.87 -0.46
CA LEU A 81 -3.79 -4.49 -0.06
C LEU A 81 -2.76 -5.30 -0.83
N VAL A 82 -1.76 -4.61 -1.36
CA VAL A 82 -0.51 -5.20 -1.84
C VAL A 82 0.54 -4.90 -0.78
N VAL A 83 1.16 -5.93 -0.21
CA VAL A 83 2.09 -5.76 0.91
C VAL A 83 3.44 -6.36 0.56
N GLU A 84 4.47 -5.52 0.63
CA GLU A 84 5.87 -5.97 0.56
C GLU A 84 6.29 -6.43 1.94
N ALA A 85 6.56 -7.71 2.09
CA ALA A 85 6.90 -8.30 3.38
C ALA A 85 7.96 -9.39 3.22
N PRO A 86 8.79 -9.62 4.27
CA PRO A 86 9.81 -10.66 4.20
C PRO A 86 9.16 -12.04 4.10
N SER A 87 9.83 -12.95 3.37
CA SER A 87 9.33 -14.31 3.18
C SER A 87 9.39 -15.15 4.46
N ASP A 88 10.21 -14.74 5.44
CA ASP A 88 10.40 -15.40 6.71
C ASP A 88 9.59 -14.77 7.84
N ALA A 89 8.46 -14.14 7.51
CA ALA A 89 7.59 -13.51 8.49
C ALA A 89 7.16 -14.50 9.59
N ASN A 90 7.11 -14.01 10.83
CA ASN A 90 6.65 -14.82 11.95
C ASN A 90 5.14 -15.08 11.88
N ALA A 91 4.62 -15.91 12.80
CA ALA A 91 3.21 -16.29 12.78
C ALA A 91 2.27 -15.10 12.92
N ASP A 92 2.61 -14.13 13.78
CA ASP A 92 1.79 -12.95 14.00
C ASP A 92 1.69 -12.10 12.73
N LEU A 93 2.81 -11.89 12.05
CA LEU A 93 2.83 -11.13 10.80
C LEU A 93 2.09 -11.88 9.69
N ARG A 94 2.26 -13.20 9.60
CA ARG A 94 1.53 -13.99 8.60
C ARG A 94 0.03 -13.88 8.78
N GLU A 95 -0.44 -13.91 10.02
CA GLU A 95 -1.86 -13.75 10.32
C GLU A 95 -2.35 -12.37 9.88
N LEU A 96 -1.56 -11.34 10.14
CA LEU A 96 -1.89 -9.97 9.73
C LEU A 96 -1.92 -9.82 8.20
N LEU A 97 -1.12 -10.60 7.49
CA LEU A 97 -1.03 -10.56 6.02
C LEU A 97 -2.05 -11.47 5.32
N ASP A 98 -2.79 -12.27 6.07
CA ASP A 98 -3.76 -13.18 5.48
C ASP A 98 -4.80 -12.41 4.65
N GLY A 99 -5.00 -12.85 3.41
CA GLY A 99 -5.90 -12.17 2.49
C GLY A 99 -5.28 -11.00 1.72
N CYS A 100 -4.05 -10.61 2.03
CA CYS A 100 -3.33 -9.59 1.28
C CYS A 100 -2.57 -10.22 0.11
N GLN A 101 -2.34 -9.44 -0.94
CA GLN A 101 -1.42 -9.83 -2.01
C GLN A 101 0.00 -9.52 -1.53
N GLN A 102 0.79 -10.56 -1.25
CA GLN A 102 2.14 -10.40 -0.74
C GLN A 102 3.16 -10.38 -1.86
N LEU A 103 4.17 -9.52 -1.72
CA LEU A 103 5.34 -9.49 -2.58
C LEU A 103 6.61 -9.61 -1.74
N PRO A 104 7.67 -10.24 -2.27
CA PRO A 104 8.93 -10.37 -1.54
C PRO A 104 9.64 -9.02 -1.41
N THR A 105 10.48 -8.89 -0.40
CA THR A 105 11.30 -7.70 -0.18
C THR A 105 12.67 -7.90 -0.82
N PRO A 106 13.18 -6.96 -1.64
CA PRO A 106 12.51 -5.78 -2.17
C PRO A 106 11.62 -6.13 -3.38
N ALA A 107 10.48 -5.49 -3.48
CA ALA A 107 9.62 -5.63 -4.65
C ALA A 107 9.98 -4.57 -5.70
N THR A 108 10.03 -4.98 -6.96
CA THR A 108 10.28 -4.03 -8.05
C THR A 108 9.01 -3.28 -8.41
N PRO A 109 9.11 -2.08 -9.03
CA PRO A 109 7.92 -1.40 -9.52
C PRO A 109 7.08 -2.25 -10.47
N GLU A 110 7.71 -3.05 -11.31
CA GLU A 110 7.02 -3.95 -12.24
C GLU A 110 6.22 -5.03 -11.51
N GLN A 111 6.78 -5.59 -10.45
CA GLN A 111 6.07 -6.57 -9.62
C GLN A 111 4.85 -5.95 -8.96
N ILE A 112 4.99 -4.71 -8.49
CA ILE A 112 3.89 -3.98 -7.84
C ILE A 112 2.79 -3.69 -8.86
N VAL A 113 3.13 -3.21 -10.04
CA VAL A 113 2.14 -2.95 -11.10
C VAL A 113 1.39 -4.24 -11.46
N ALA A 114 2.11 -5.34 -11.61
CA ALA A 114 1.49 -6.63 -11.94
C ALA A 114 0.52 -7.09 -10.84
N ALA A 115 0.90 -6.93 -9.57
CA ALA A 115 0.05 -7.29 -8.44
C ALA A 115 -1.22 -6.43 -8.40
N VAL A 116 -1.08 -5.13 -8.63
CA VAL A 116 -2.21 -4.20 -8.69
C VAL A 116 -3.17 -4.61 -9.81
N GLN A 117 -2.66 -4.90 -10.99
CA GLN A 117 -3.49 -5.32 -12.13
C GLN A 117 -4.22 -6.62 -11.85
N THR A 118 -3.58 -7.54 -11.13
CA THR A 118 -4.21 -8.79 -10.73
C THR A 118 -5.38 -8.56 -9.78
N LEU A 119 -5.24 -7.62 -8.85
CA LEU A 119 -6.25 -7.37 -7.82
C LEU A 119 -7.44 -6.56 -8.32
N ILE A 120 -7.20 -5.49 -9.06
CA ILE A 120 -8.27 -4.57 -9.45
C ILE A 120 -8.43 -4.42 -10.96
N GLY A 121 -7.64 -5.13 -11.75
CA GLY A 121 -7.69 -5.03 -13.18
C GLY A 121 -7.03 -3.76 -13.73
N PRO A 122 -7.07 -3.56 -15.04
CA PRO A 122 -6.51 -2.36 -15.66
C PRO A 122 -7.27 -1.11 -15.22
N PRO A 123 -6.66 0.08 -15.34
CA PRO A 123 -7.34 1.32 -15.00
C PRO A 123 -8.65 1.47 -15.76
N ASN A 124 -9.63 2.13 -15.13
CA ASN A 124 -10.92 2.37 -15.74
C ASN A 124 -10.77 3.33 -16.92
N GLU A 125 -10.92 2.83 -18.13
CA GLU A 125 -10.77 3.62 -19.36
C GLU A 125 -11.82 4.73 -19.47
N GLU A 126 -13.02 4.50 -18.96
CA GLU A 126 -14.05 5.53 -18.95
C GLU A 126 -13.66 6.72 -18.10
N ALA A 127 -13.00 6.44 -16.95
CA ALA A 127 -12.52 7.51 -16.09
C ALA A 127 -11.30 8.21 -16.67
N THR A 128 -10.42 7.48 -17.34
CA THR A 128 -9.17 8.02 -17.86
C THR A 128 -9.29 8.54 -19.27
N GLY A 129 -9.96 7.79 -20.11
CA GLY A 129 -10.06 8.10 -21.52
C GLY A 129 -11.13 9.10 -21.84
N GLY A 130 -11.96 9.39 -20.92
CA GLY A 130 -13.07 10.23 -21.17
C GLY A 130 -13.69 9.82 -22.48
N ALA A 131 -13.40 8.70 -22.76
CA ALA A 131 -13.45 8.20 -24.09
C ALA A 131 -14.42 8.69 -24.92
#